data_404e6b7939d5745b96395d7afbc712d8
#
_entry.id   404e6b7939d5745b96395d7afbc712d8
#
_cell.length_a   1.000
_cell.length_b   1.000
_cell.length_c   1.000
_cell.angle_alpha   90.00
_cell.angle_beta   90.00
_cell.angle_gamma   90.00
#
_symmetry.space_group_name_H-M   'P 1'
#
loop_
_entity.id
_entity.type
_entity.pdbx_description
1 polymer ?
#
loop_
_entity_poly.entity_id
_entity_poly.type
_entity_poly.pdbx_seq_one_letter_code
_entity_poly.pdbx_strand_id
1 'polypeptide(L)'
;KELKIRFKMNERLKEKNKKKNSGKEVLSFIKEQLKEWKLAKNNTKQLKDLQVKLMEVAGIPVKVQFNPARIGSTTAKTDTQSIQKRPCFLCQKNQPKEQRQLDVTWNLNLCVNPYPIVPGHLTIPAKKHTPQHVPTYLAEVYDLFKQLPTDYAVFYNGPYCGASAPDHFHFQAISKKYIPLITQYNQLKKSAKPIATQYNYINSIIGRCKSSLYYINGYACPLFAIESNGADFDELFKKLWDQLPISSEEWEPKMNIF
;
A
#
# COMPACT_ATOMS: atom_id res chain seq x y z
N LYS A 1 11.59 28.71 2.09
CA LYS A 1 11.57 27.28 2.48
C LYS A 1 11.12 26.37 1.31
N GLU A 2 10.16 26.76 0.49
CA GLU A 2 9.70 26.00 -0.69
C GLU A 2 10.75 25.84 -1.79
N LEU A 3 11.55 26.88 -2.07
CA LEU A 3 12.64 26.77 -3.06
C LEU A 3 13.72 25.75 -2.66
N LYS A 4 14.04 25.64 -1.36
CA LYS A 4 15.01 24.64 -0.85
C LYS A 4 14.47 23.20 -0.96
N ILE A 5 13.16 23.02 -0.84
CA ILE A 5 12.51 21.69 -1.02
C ILE A 5 12.52 21.30 -2.49
N ARG A 6 12.23 22.21 -3.42
CA ARG A 6 12.34 21.98 -4.88
C ARG A 6 13.77 21.69 -5.33
N PHE A 7 14.76 22.38 -4.78
CA PHE A 7 16.18 22.14 -5.11
C PHE A 7 16.67 20.78 -4.62
N LYS A 8 16.31 20.37 -3.37
CA LYS A 8 16.58 19.02 -2.86
C LYS A 8 15.86 17.92 -3.65
N MET A 9 14.65 18.17 -4.15
CA MET A 9 13.93 17.25 -5.02
C MET A 9 14.62 17.10 -6.39
N ASN A 10 15.16 18.18 -6.97
CA ASN A 10 15.90 18.13 -8.23
C ASN A 10 17.27 17.46 -8.10
N GLU A 11 17.98 17.62 -6.99
CA GLU A 11 19.21 16.85 -6.71
C GLU A 11 18.92 15.37 -6.50
N ARG A 12 17.85 15.01 -5.77
CA ARG A 12 17.36 13.62 -5.63
C ARG A 12 16.99 12.99 -6.98
N LEU A 13 16.55 13.79 -7.96
CA LEU A 13 16.28 13.32 -9.32
C LEU A 13 17.55 13.05 -10.14
N LYS A 14 18.67 13.75 -9.86
CA LYS A 14 19.97 13.57 -10.54
C LYS A 14 20.79 12.39 -10.01
N GLU A 15 20.64 12.00 -8.73
CA GLU A 15 21.26 10.79 -8.17
C GLU A 15 20.55 9.48 -8.54
N LYS A 16 19.48 9.55 -9.34
CA LYS A 16 18.61 8.42 -9.74
C LYS A 16 19.19 7.47 -10.80
N ASN A 17 20.50 7.33 -10.92
CA ASN A 17 21.10 6.23 -11.69
C ASN A 17 21.32 4.93 -10.89
N LYS A 18 20.62 4.75 -9.75
CA LYS A 18 20.50 3.44 -9.15
C LYS A 18 19.59 2.57 -10.02
N LYS A 19 20.06 1.38 -10.33
CA LYS A 19 19.39 0.32 -11.08
C LYS A 19 17.92 0.23 -10.66
N LYS A 20 17.01 0.65 -11.54
CA LYS A 20 15.58 0.52 -11.29
C LYS A 20 15.23 -0.95 -11.45
N ASN A 21 14.67 -1.56 -10.42
CA ASN A 21 14.09 -2.89 -10.57
C ASN A 21 12.95 -2.83 -11.59
N SER A 22 12.85 -3.85 -12.42
CA SER A 22 11.68 -4.03 -13.28
C SER A 22 10.67 -4.94 -12.59
N GLY A 23 9.40 -4.90 -13.02
CA GLY A 23 8.42 -5.85 -12.51
C GLY A 23 8.86 -7.31 -12.70
N LYS A 24 9.71 -7.61 -13.69
CA LYS A 24 10.30 -8.93 -13.89
C LYS A 24 11.30 -9.31 -12.79
N GLU A 25 12.12 -8.36 -12.35
CA GLU A 25 13.07 -8.56 -11.24
C GLU A 25 12.35 -8.83 -9.92
N VAL A 26 11.25 -8.12 -9.66
CA VAL A 26 10.39 -8.37 -8.48
C VAL A 26 9.80 -9.79 -8.56
N LEU A 27 9.32 -10.23 -9.71
CA LEU A 27 8.80 -11.60 -9.88
C LEU A 27 9.89 -12.66 -9.70
N SER A 28 11.13 -12.41 -10.18
CA SER A 28 12.28 -13.28 -9.93
C SER A 28 12.62 -13.36 -8.45
N PHE A 29 12.69 -12.20 -7.78
CA PHE A 29 12.93 -12.12 -6.36
C PHE A 29 11.90 -12.92 -5.53
N ILE A 30 10.61 -12.84 -5.88
CA ILE A 30 9.57 -13.63 -5.22
C ILE A 30 9.85 -15.13 -5.38
N LYS A 31 10.17 -15.59 -6.61
CA LYS A 31 10.45 -17.00 -6.89
C LYS A 31 11.66 -17.51 -6.11
N GLU A 32 12.75 -16.77 -6.11
CA GLU A 32 13.97 -17.10 -5.40
C GLU A 32 13.71 -17.17 -3.88
N GLN A 33 13.05 -16.14 -3.34
CA GLN A 33 12.74 -16.08 -1.92
C GLN A 33 11.86 -17.24 -1.46
N LEU A 34 10.84 -17.62 -2.26
CA LEU A 34 10.01 -18.79 -1.97
C LEU A 34 10.76 -20.13 -2.14
N LYS A 35 11.85 -20.17 -2.91
CA LYS A 35 12.71 -21.35 -3.01
C LYS A 35 13.57 -21.52 -1.76
N GLU A 36 14.13 -20.42 -1.27
CA GLU A 36 15.12 -20.40 -0.19
C GLU A 36 14.48 -20.36 1.21
N TRP A 37 13.36 -19.69 1.39
CA TRP A 37 12.72 -19.48 2.67
C TRP A 37 11.56 -20.45 2.92
N LYS A 38 11.81 -21.52 3.70
CA LYS A 38 10.88 -22.62 3.94
C LYS A 38 9.54 -22.16 4.53
N LEU A 39 9.55 -21.19 5.46
CA LEU A 39 8.33 -20.67 6.08
C LEU A 39 7.41 -20.02 5.02
N ALA A 40 7.93 -19.07 4.25
CA ALA A 40 7.18 -18.38 3.22
C ALA A 40 6.67 -19.34 2.13
N LYS A 41 7.51 -20.31 1.73
CA LYS A 41 7.15 -21.37 0.78
C LYS A 41 5.97 -22.19 1.25
N ASN A 42 6.02 -22.68 2.50
CA ASN A 42 4.99 -23.56 3.06
C ASN A 42 3.67 -22.79 3.20
N ASN A 43 3.69 -21.58 3.76
CA ASN A 43 2.50 -20.77 3.92
C ASN A 43 1.89 -20.35 2.57
N THR A 44 2.73 -20.11 1.54
CA THR A 44 2.23 -19.86 0.18
C THR A 44 1.58 -21.10 -0.43
N LYS A 45 2.10 -22.30 -0.17
CA LYS A 45 1.48 -23.55 -0.65
C LYS A 45 0.12 -23.79 -0.01
N GLN A 46 -0.02 -23.52 1.29
CA GLN A 46 -1.27 -23.69 2.03
C GLN A 46 -2.41 -22.78 1.53
N LEU A 47 -2.10 -21.72 0.76
CA LEU A 47 -3.14 -20.89 0.15
C LEU A 47 -4.07 -21.64 -0.81
N LYS A 48 -3.67 -22.83 -1.30
CA LYS A 48 -4.51 -23.68 -2.17
C LYS A 48 -5.62 -24.38 -1.40
N ASP A 49 -5.42 -24.61 -0.12
CA ASP A 49 -6.28 -25.42 0.74
C ASP A 49 -7.17 -24.55 1.65
N LEU A 50 -7.22 -23.24 1.38
CA LEU A 50 -8.00 -22.31 2.19
C LEU A 50 -9.50 -22.50 2.00
N GLN A 51 -10.22 -22.48 3.11
CA GLN A 51 -11.67 -22.40 3.09
C GLN A 51 -12.12 -21.00 2.71
N VAL A 52 -12.96 -20.91 1.71
CA VAL A 52 -13.49 -19.65 1.20
C VAL A 52 -15.01 -19.72 1.21
N LYS A 53 -15.65 -18.71 1.85
CA LYS A 53 -17.10 -18.53 1.85
C LYS A 53 -17.44 -17.22 1.13
N LEU A 54 -18.39 -17.30 0.22
CA LEU A 54 -19.00 -16.11 -0.37
C LEU A 54 -20.25 -15.75 0.44
N MET A 55 -20.40 -14.50 0.77
CA MET A 55 -21.57 -13.96 1.48
C MET A 55 -21.87 -12.58 0.99
N GLU A 56 -23.04 -12.06 1.30
CA GLU A 56 -23.44 -10.70 1.01
C GLU A 56 -23.55 -9.90 2.31
N VAL A 57 -23.02 -8.70 2.32
CA VAL A 57 -23.11 -7.76 3.43
C VAL A 57 -23.56 -6.42 2.87
N ALA A 58 -24.75 -5.99 3.29
CA ALA A 58 -25.36 -4.72 2.82
C ALA A 58 -25.43 -4.61 1.28
N GLY A 59 -25.80 -5.71 0.59
CA GLY A 59 -25.87 -5.75 -0.89
C GLY A 59 -24.52 -5.90 -1.60
N ILE A 60 -23.44 -6.04 -0.86
CA ILE A 60 -22.09 -6.15 -1.43
C ILE A 60 -21.58 -7.57 -1.27
N PRO A 61 -21.12 -8.21 -2.37
CA PRO A 61 -20.52 -9.53 -2.28
C PRO A 61 -19.17 -9.49 -1.54
N VAL A 62 -19.09 -10.26 -0.47
CA VAL A 62 -17.91 -10.39 0.40
C VAL A 62 -17.35 -11.79 0.31
N LYS A 63 -16.04 -11.87 0.09
CA LYS A 63 -15.31 -13.13 0.11
C LYS A 63 -14.59 -13.26 1.46
N VAL A 64 -15.06 -14.20 2.28
CA VAL A 64 -14.44 -14.52 3.57
C VAL A 64 -13.48 -15.69 3.38
N GLN A 65 -12.25 -15.51 3.82
CA GLN A 65 -11.18 -16.49 3.70
C GLN A 65 -10.66 -16.87 5.09
N PHE A 66 -10.74 -18.14 5.44
CA PHE A 66 -10.14 -18.66 6.66
C PHE A 66 -8.74 -19.17 6.36
N ASN A 67 -7.73 -18.53 6.98
CA ASN A 67 -6.31 -18.84 6.81
C ASN A 67 -5.64 -19.09 8.16
N PRO A 68 -5.56 -20.35 8.64
CA PRO A 68 -4.96 -20.68 9.92
C PRO A 68 -3.51 -20.23 10.07
N ALA A 69 -2.73 -20.25 8.99
CA ALA A 69 -1.33 -19.83 9.02
C ALA A 69 -1.15 -18.35 9.41
N ARG A 70 -2.22 -17.54 9.29
CA ARG A 70 -2.20 -16.11 9.65
C ARG A 70 -2.64 -15.81 11.08
N ILE A 71 -3.08 -16.78 11.85
CA ILE A 71 -3.59 -16.54 13.21
C ILE A 71 -2.60 -15.67 14.01
N GLY A 72 -1.34 -16.06 14.06
CA GLY A 72 -0.30 -15.28 14.77
C GLY A 72 -0.09 -13.86 14.24
N SER A 73 -0.32 -13.62 12.94
CA SER A 73 -0.21 -12.29 12.33
C SER A 73 -1.46 -11.44 12.55
N THR A 74 -2.65 -12.05 12.52
CA THR A 74 -3.93 -11.33 12.68
C THR A 74 -4.30 -11.06 14.13
N THR A 75 -3.75 -11.84 15.07
CA THR A 75 -3.94 -11.66 16.52
C THR A 75 -2.79 -10.89 17.17
N ALA A 76 -1.89 -10.31 16.39
CA ALA A 76 -0.81 -9.49 16.91
C ALA A 76 -1.39 -8.33 17.74
N LYS A 77 -0.95 -8.22 18.98
CA LYS A 77 -1.33 -7.13 19.86
C LYS A 77 -0.74 -5.82 19.34
N THR A 78 -1.60 -4.83 19.12
CA THR A 78 -1.23 -3.52 18.57
C THR A 78 -1.42 -2.38 19.57
N ASP A 79 -1.72 -2.70 20.83
CA ASP A 79 -1.73 -1.72 21.90
C ASP A 79 -0.30 -1.21 22.21
N THR A 80 -0.20 0.01 22.69
CA THR A 80 1.08 0.71 22.95
C THR A 80 2.03 -0.09 23.83
N GLN A 81 1.53 -0.74 24.88
CA GLN A 81 2.37 -1.53 25.80
C GLN A 81 2.95 -2.78 25.12
N SER A 82 2.14 -3.47 24.33
CA SER A 82 2.58 -4.66 23.60
C SER A 82 3.59 -4.31 22.51
N ILE A 83 3.41 -3.20 21.81
CA ILE A 83 4.34 -2.69 20.80
C ILE A 83 5.70 -2.37 21.42
N GLN A 84 5.71 -1.66 22.54
CA GLN A 84 6.98 -1.29 23.23
C GLN A 84 7.79 -2.50 23.72
N LYS A 85 7.12 -3.60 24.06
CA LYS A 85 7.76 -4.80 24.61
C LYS A 85 8.27 -5.77 23.56
N ARG A 86 7.85 -5.65 22.29
CA ARG A 86 8.25 -6.57 21.23
C ARG A 86 9.32 -5.97 20.31
N PRO A 87 10.29 -6.77 19.82
CA PRO A 87 11.11 -6.34 18.69
C PRO A 87 10.21 -6.12 17.46
N CYS A 88 10.40 -5.00 16.77
CA CYS A 88 9.65 -4.74 15.54
C CYS A 88 10.07 -5.71 14.44
N PHE A 89 9.16 -6.54 13.97
CA PHE A 89 9.42 -7.57 12.95
C PHE A 89 9.62 -7.01 11.53
N LEU A 90 9.36 -5.72 11.30
CA LEU A 90 9.64 -5.04 10.03
C LEU A 90 11.04 -4.42 10.00
N CYS A 91 11.65 -4.18 11.15
CA CYS A 91 13.04 -3.73 11.20
C CYS A 91 13.97 -4.83 10.70
N GLN A 92 14.81 -4.53 9.72
CA GLN A 92 15.72 -5.50 9.10
C GLN A 92 16.58 -6.29 10.12
N LYS A 93 17.05 -5.62 11.17
CA LYS A 93 17.86 -6.25 12.23
C LYS A 93 17.13 -7.36 13.02
N ASN A 94 15.80 -7.37 12.99
CA ASN A 94 14.97 -8.34 13.71
C ASN A 94 14.35 -9.40 12.79
N GLN A 95 14.60 -9.29 11.48
CA GLN A 95 14.08 -10.26 10.51
C GLN A 95 14.92 -11.54 10.50
N PRO A 96 14.32 -12.69 10.18
CA PRO A 96 15.06 -13.92 10.01
C PRO A 96 16.06 -13.79 8.84
N LYS A 97 17.20 -14.51 8.93
CA LYS A 97 18.28 -14.44 7.94
C LYS A 97 17.82 -14.82 6.53
N GLU A 98 16.81 -15.66 6.43
CA GLU A 98 16.21 -16.11 5.17
C GLU A 98 15.37 -15.03 4.49
N GLN A 99 14.86 -14.05 5.23
CA GLN A 99 14.05 -12.97 4.68
C GLN A 99 14.93 -11.91 4.04
N ARG A 100 15.07 -12.00 2.73
CA ARG A 100 15.80 -11.00 1.95
C ARG A 100 14.93 -9.77 1.69
N GLN A 101 15.59 -8.65 1.47
CA GLN A 101 14.96 -7.38 1.09
C GLN A 101 15.47 -6.93 -0.28
N LEU A 102 14.58 -6.35 -1.07
CA LEU A 102 14.90 -5.68 -2.32
C LEU A 102 14.74 -4.17 -2.12
N ASP A 103 15.75 -3.41 -2.50
CA ASP A 103 15.73 -1.94 -2.42
C ASP A 103 14.85 -1.40 -3.56
N VAL A 104 13.72 -0.77 -3.25
CA VAL A 104 12.76 -0.34 -4.28
C VAL A 104 12.65 1.18 -4.40
N THR A 105 12.74 1.92 -3.30
CA THR A 105 12.79 3.38 -3.34
C THR A 105 13.86 3.93 -2.38
N TRP A 106 13.99 5.25 -2.31
CA TRP A 106 14.94 5.87 -1.38
C TRP A 106 14.71 5.44 0.07
N ASN A 107 13.45 5.40 0.52
CA ASN A 107 13.10 5.11 1.91
C ASN A 107 12.43 3.76 2.14
N LEU A 108 12.14 3.00 1.08
CA LEU A 108 11.37 1.76 1.19
C LEU A 108 12.13 0.56 0.64
N ASN A 109 12.00 -0.57 1.34
CA ASN A 109 12.40 -1.88 0.88
C ASN A 109 11.17 -2.72 0.52
N LEU A 110 11.39 -3.84 -0.17
CA LEU A 110 10.36 -4.80 -0.51
C LEU A 110 10.75 -6.18 0.00
N CYS A 111 9.81 -6.86 0.65
CA CYS A 111 9.97 -8.22 1.17
C CYS A 111 8.82 -9.10 0.72
N VAL A 112 9.07 -10.40 0.59
CA VAL A 112 7.98 -11.39 0.52
C VAL A 112 7.30 -11.48 1.89
N ASN A 113 5.97 -11.41 1.91
CA ASN A 113 5.24 -11.60 3.16
C ASN A 113 5.22 -13.09 3.55
N PRO A 114 5.74 -13.45 4.75
CA PRO A 114 5.80 -14.84 5.17
C PRO A 114 4.44 -15.44 5.51
N TYR A 115 3.44 -14.61 5.74
CA TYR A 115 2.05 -14.99 6.04
C TYR A 115 1.10 -14.42 4.99
N PRO A 116 1.19 -14.86 3.72
CA PRO A 116 0.48 -14.23 2.61
C PRO A 116 -1.03 -14.43 2.73
N ILE A 117 -1.80 -13.43 2.26
CA ILE A 117 -3.25 -13.54 2.08
C ILE A 117 -3.59 -14.14 0.71
N VAL A 118 -2.73 -13.90 -0.27
CA VAL A 118 -2.82 -14.41 -1.64
C VAL A 118 -1.41 -14.70 -2.17
N PRO A 119 -1.26 -15.47 -3.25
CA PRO A 119 0.04 -15.69 -3.87
C PRO A 119 0.71 -14.39 -4.29
N GLY A 120 2.01 -14.26 -4.02
CA GLY A 120 2.79 -13.09 -4.37
C GLY A 120 2.57 -11.87 -3.47
N HIS A 121 2.01 -12.05 -2.27
CA HIS A 121 1.84 -10.97 -1.30
C HIS A 121 3.19 -10.41 -0.85
N LEU A 122 3.36 -9.10 -0.99
CA LEU A 122 4.55 -8.34 -0.64
C LEU A 122 4.27 -7.37 0.50
N THR A 123 5.28 -7.17 1.35
CA THR A 123 5.32 -6.10 2.35
C THR A 123 6.42 -5.12 1.97
N ILE A 124 6.14 -3.83 2.07
CA ILE A 124 7.03 -2.76 1.62
C ILE A 124 7.31 -1.83 2.80
N PRO A 125 8.19 -2.23 3.75
CA PRO A 125 8.48 -1.45 4.93
C PRO A 125 9.39 -0.27 4.65
N ALA A 126 9.26 0.77 5.45
CA ALA A 126 10.24 1.84 5.52
C ALA A 126 11.60 1.31 6.03
N LYS A 127 12.70 1.83 5.47
CA LYS A 127 14.06 1.50 5.93
C LYS A 127 14.32 1.95 7.36
N LYS A 128 13.69 3.06 7.74
CA LYS A 128 13.73 3.60 9.12
C LYS A 128 12.47 3.19 9.87
N HIS A 129 12.63 2.90 11.15
CA HIS A 129 11.51 2.64 12.05
C HIS A 129 10.78 3.96 12.32
N THR A 130 9.64 4.16 11.66
CA THR A 130 8.76 5.32 11.77
C THR A 130 7.32 4.84 11.82
N PRO A 131 6.42 5.45 12.57
CA PRO A 131 5.03 4.98 12.66
C PRO A 131 4.30 5.08 11.31
N GLN A 132 3.19 4.35 11.20
CA GLN A 132 2.27 4.46 10.07
C GLN A 132 1.77 5.91 9.96
N HIS A 133 2.14 6.58 8.86
CA HIS A 133 1.69 7.92 8.51
C HIS A 133 1.87 8.13 7.00
N VAL A 134 0.81 7.91 6.25
CA VAL A 134 0.86 7.82 4.78
C VAL A 134 1.35 9.11 4.09
N PRO A 135 1.03 10.34 4.54
CA PRO A 135 1.53 11.54 3.89
C PRO A 135 3.07 11.61 3.81
N THR A 136 3.77 10.99 4.76
CA THR A 136 5.24 10.99 4.78
C THR A 136 5.86 10.26 3.58
N TYR A 137 5.15 9.24 3.06
CA TYR A 137 5.65 8.35 2.01
C TYR A 137 4.85 8.40 0.71
N LEU A 138 3.86 9.30 0.62
CA LEU A 138 2.96 9.38 -0.53
C LEU A 138 3.71 9.59 -1.85
N ALA A 139 4.71 10.45 -1.85
CA ALA A 139 5.52 10.73 -3.05
C ALA A 139 6.30 9.50 -3.58
N GLU A 140 6.50 8.47 -2.74
CA GLU A 140 7.21 7.25 -3.15
C GLU A 140 6.32 6.24 -3.87
N VAL A 141 5.00 6.40 -3.79
CA VAL A 141 4.03 5.49 -4.41
C VAL A 141 4.22 5.42 -5.92
N TYR A 142 4.51 6.55 -6.58
CA TYR A 142 4.79 6.58 -8.02
C TYR A 142 6.04 5.79 -8.42
N ASP A 143 7.08 5.88 -7.60
CA ASP A 143 8.31 5.13 -7.86
C ASP A 143 8.10 3.63 -7.59
N LEU A 144 7.25 3.27 -6.64
CA LEU A 144 6.82 1.88 -6.43
C LEU A 144 6.07 1.31 -7.64
N PHE A 145 5.11 2.05 -8.20
CA PHE A 145 4.36 1.58 -9.38
C PHE A 145 5.26 1.30 -10.59
N LYS A 146 6.38 2.03 -10.74
CA LYS A 146 7.33 1.80 -11.83
C LYS A 146 8.17 0.54 -11.64
N GLN A 147 8.26 0.01 -10.43
CA GLN A 147 9.11 -1.11 -10.09
C GLN A 147 8.33 -2.41 -9.87
N LEU A 148 7.07 -2.30 -9.50
CA LEU A 148 6.19 -3.45 -9.33
C LEU A 148 5.70 -4.00 -10.67
N PRO A 149 5.32 -5.29 -10.73
CA PRO A 149 4.60 -5.83 -11.89
C PRO A 149 3.33 -5.01 -12.18
N THR A 150 3.01 -4.80 -13.44
CA THR A 150 1.89 -3.93 -13.87
C THR A 150 0.51 -4.38 -13.39
N ASP A 151 0.37 -5.67 -13.05
CA ASP A 151 -0.84 -6.24 -12.47
C ASP A 151 -0.91 -6.12 -10.95
N TYR A 152 0.11 -5.54 -10.29
CA TYR A 152 0.10 -5.33 -8.84
C TYR A 152 -0.57 -4.00 -8.47
N ALA A 153 -1.24 -4.01 -7.33
CA ALA A 153 -1.69 -2.81 -6.63
C ALA A 153 -0.94 -2.68 -5.31
N VAL A 154 -0.63 -1.44 -4.95
CA VAL A 154 -0.12 -1.07 -3.63
C VAL A 154 -1.32 -0.73 -2.75
N PHE A 155 -1.31 -1.18 -1.51
CA PHE A 155 -2.32 -0.81 -0.53
C PHE A 155 -1.69 -0.49 0.83
N TYR A 156 -2.44 0.26 1.62
CA TYR A 156 -2.05 0.74 2.92
C TYR A 156 -3.16 0.48 3.94
N ASN A 157 -2.80 -0.08 5.07
CA ASN A 157 -3.67 -0.18 6.23
C ASN A 157 -3.26 0.88 7.25
N GLY A 158 -4.19 1.75 7.60
CA GLY A 158 -3.96 2.75 8.63
C GLY A 158 -3.67 2.14 10.00
N PRO A 159 -3.02 2.88 10.91
CA PRO A 159 -2.62 2.38 12.24
C PRO A 159 -3.79 1.87 13.07
N TYR A 160 -4.97 2.45 12.86
CA TYR A 160 -6.22 2.09 13.55
C TYR A 160 -7.17 1.26 12.68
N CYS A 161 -6.73 0.84 11.48
CA CYS A 161 -7.52 0.13 10.47
C CYS A 161 -6.87 -1.16 9.99
N GLY A 162 -6.29 -1.92 10.92
CA GLY A 162 -5.79 -3.27 10.68
C GLY A 162 -4.30 -3.39 10.36
N ALA A 163 -3.51 -2.33 10.54
CA ALA A 163 -2.06 -2.45 10.49
C ALA A 163 -1.56 -3.32 11.65
N SER A 164 -0.84 -4.42 11.35
CA SER A 164 -0.24 -5.30 12.36
C SER A 164 1.04 -4.73 12.99
N ALA A 165 1.63 -3.70 12.39
CA ALA A 165 2.76 -2.93 12.89
C ALA A 165 2.49 -1.43 12.72
N PRO A 166 1.59 -0.82 13.52
CA PRO A 166 1.30 0.61 13.43
C PRO A 166 2.50 1.49 13.79
N ASP A 167 3.47 0.93 14.50
CA ASP A 167 4.74 1.53 14.89
C ASP A 167 5.79 1.57 13.79
N HIS A 168 5.60 0.83 12.68
CA HIS A 168 6.55 0.80 11.57
C HIS A 168 5.85 0.93 10.23
N PHE A 169 6.09 2.06 9.56
CA PHE A 169 5.47 2.34 8.27
C PHE A 169 5.72 1.25 7.23
N HIS A 170 4.66 0.81 6.59
CA HIS A 170 4.72 -0.12 5.49
C HIS A 170 3.52 0.00 4.56
N PHE A 171 3.79 -0.12 3.29
CA PHE A 171 2.81 -0.51 2.28
C PHE A 171 2.78 -2.02 2.13
N GLN A 172 1.77 -2.49 1.43
CA GLN A 172 1.68 -3.87 0.97
C GLN A 172 1.35 -3.87 -0.52
N ALA A 173 1.65 -4.98 -1.22
CA ALA A 173 1.28 -5.11 -2.63
C ALA A 173 0.86 -6.54 -2.97
N ILE A 174 -0.19 -6.65 -3.79
CA ILE A 174 -0.71 -7.92 -4.34
C ILE A 174 -1.19 -7.71 -5.76
N SER A 175 -1.39 -8.79 -6.51
CA SER A 175 -2.02 -8.70 -7.83
C SER A 175 -3.45 -8.16 -7.73
N LYS A 176 -3.79 -7.20 -8.58
CA LYS A 176 -5.09 -6.50 -8.67
C LYS A 176 -6.29 -7.44 -8.72
N LYS A 177 -6.13 -8.61 -9.35
CA LYS A 177 -7.19 -9.62 -9.48
C LYS A 177 -7.73 -10.14 -8.14
N TYR A 178 -6.98 -9.96 -7.05
CA TYR A 178 -7.37 -10.37 -5.70
C TYR A 178 -8.05 -9.25 -4.90
N ILE A 179 -8.20 -8.06 -5.47
CA ILE A 179 -8.83 -6.91 -4.80
C ILE A 179 -10.18 -6.62 -5.49
N PRO A 180 -11.30 -7.09 -4.90
CA PRO A 180 -12.63 -6.91 -5.51
C PRO A 180 -12.95 -5.42 -5.78
N LEU A 181 -12.57 -4.53 -4.91
CA LEU A 181 -12.76 -3.08 -5.07
C LEU A 181 -12.14 -2.58 -6.39
N ILE A 182 -10.91 -3.00 -6.71
CA ILE A 182 -10.24 -2.59 -7.96
C ILE A 182 -10.93 -3.22 -9.18
N THR A 183 -11.31 -4.50 -9.11
CA THR A 183 -11.95 -5.18 -10.25
C THR A 183 -13.36 -4.66 -10.52
N GLN A 184 -14.06 -4.14 -9.52
CA GLN A 184 -15.41 -3.59 -9.61
C GLN A 184 -15.43 -2.06 -9.76
N TYR A 185 -14.28 -1.39 -9.69
CA TYR A 185 -14.18 0.06 -9.64
C TYR A 185 -14.96 0.79 -10.73
N ASN A 186 -14.82 0.35 -11.99
CA ASN A 186 -15.51 0.98 -13.12
C ASN A 186 -17.03 0.88 -12.99
N GLN A 187 -17.56 -0.18 -12.39
CA GLN A 187 -19.00 -0.33 -12.16
C GLN A 187 -19.45 0.58 -11.00
N LEU A 188 -18.71 0.56 -9.89
CA LEU A 188 -19.00 1.40 -8.72
C LEU A 188 -19.00 2.90 -9.06
N LYS A 189 -18.10 3.30 -9.95
CA LYS A 189 -17.96 4.69 -10.37
C LYS A 189 -19.03 5.19 -11.35
N LYS A 190 -19.79 4.31 -12.02
CA LYS A 190 -20.70 4.72 -13.11
C LYS A 190 -21.64 5.89 -12.77
N SER A 191 -22.15 5.93 -11.55
CA SER A 191 -23.05 6.99 -11.06
C SER A 191 -22.35 8.11 -10.31
N ALA A 192 -21.05 7.97 -10.03
CA ALA A 192 -20.31 8.94 -9.25
C ALA A 192 -19.96 10.18 -10.08
N LYS A 193 -20.24 11.36 -9.53
CA LYS A 193 -19.75 12.62 -10.07
C LYS A 193 -18.51 13.06 -9.32
N PRO A 194 -17.54 13.73 -9.98
CA PRO A 194 -16.40 14.28 -9.27
C PRO A 194 -16.85 15.38 -8.30
N ILE A 195 -16.39 15.31 -7.07
CA ILE A 195 -16.62 16.33 -6.03
C ILE A 195 -15.53 17.39 -6.01
N ALA A 196 -14.35 17.08 -6.57
CA ALA A 196 -13.30 18.04 -6.86
C ALA A 196 -12.55 17.63 -8.14
N THR A 197 -12.10 18.63 -8.88
CA THR A 197 -11.31 18.44 -10.11
C THR A 197 -10.18 19.45 -10.16
N GLN A 198 -9.00 18.98 -10.51
CA GLN A 198 -7.82 19.80 -10.69
C GLN A 198 -7.29 19.64 -12.11
N TYR A 199 -6.83 20.77 -12.68
CA TYR A 199 -6.24 20.81 -14.02
C TYR A 199 -4.83 21.38 -13.89
N ASN A 200 -3.82 20.62 -14.34
CA ASN A 200 -2.47 21.14 -14.51
C ASN A 200 -2.10 21.18 -15.98
N TYR A 201 -1.34 22.20 -16.34
CA TYR A 201 -0.78 22.36 -17.68
C TYR A 201 0.66 21.81 -17.66
N ILE A 202 0.90 20.74 -18.39
CA ILE A 202 2.27 20.26 -18.65
C ILE A 202 2.76 21.01 -19.87
N ASN A 203 3.66 21.98 -19.67
CA ASN A 203 4.23 22.85 -20.71
C ASN A 203 3.16 23.39 -21.66
N SER A 204 3.15 24.66 -21.90
CA SER A 204 2.14 25.47 -22.63
C SER A 204 1.63 24.93 -23.98
N ILE A 205 2.04 23.76 -24.42
CA ILE A 205 1.75 23.19 -25.76
C ILE A 205 1.11 21.79 -25.72
N ILE A 206 1.21 21.00 -24.65
CA ILE A 206 0.76 19.60 -24.63
C ILE A 206 -0.14 19.29 -23.44
N GLY A 207 -1.44 19.42 -23.64
CA GLY A 207 -2.44 18.70 -22.87
C GLY A 207 -2.70 19.15 -21.43
N ARG A 208 -3.98 19.23 -21.07
CA ARG A 208 -4.42 19.35 -19.67
C ARG A 208 -4.34 17.99 -18.99
N CYS A 209 -3.52 17.83 -17.96
CA CYS A 209 -3.68 16.74 -16.99
C CYS A 209 -4.90 17.07 -16.12
N LYS A 210 -5.83 16.14 -16.06
CA LYS A 210 -7.02 16.23 -15.22
C LYS A 210 -6.91 15.20 -14.11
N SER A 211 -6.97 15.65 -12.88
CA SER A 211 -7.16 14.77 -11.72
C SER A 211 -8.54 15.04 -11.11
N SER A 212 -9.19 14.00 -10.64
CA SER A 212 -10.55 14.11 -10.11
C SER A 212 -10.70 13.28 -8.84
N LEU A 213 -11.34 13.86 -7.84
CA LEU A 213 -11.76 13.20 -6.60
C LEU A 213 -13.24 12.86 -6.70
N TYR A 214 -13.60 11.63 -6.43
CA TYR A 214 -14.97 11.13 -6.42
C TYR A 214 -15.34 10.66 -5.01
N TYR A 215 -16.61 10.86 -4.64
CA TYR A 215 -17.25 10.09 -3.61
C TYR A 215 -18.15 9.04 -4.25
N ILE A 216 -17.96 7.78 -3.90
CA ILE A 216 -18.66 6.65 -4.46
C ILE A 216 -19.71 6.18 -3.47
N ASN A 217 -20.99 6.41 -3.82
CA ASN A 217 -22.12 5.96 -3.04
C ASN A 217 -22.41 4.46 -3.26
N GLY A 218 -23.05 3.82 -2.27
CA GLY A 218 -23.50 2.44 -2.39
C GLY A 218 -22.42 1.39 -2.10
N TYR A 219 -21.28 1.78 -1.57
CA TYR A 219 -20.31 0.86 -0.99
C TYR A 219 -20.54 0.68 0.52
N ALA A 220 -20.09 -0.43 1.12
CA ALA A 220 -20.34 -0.77 2.53
C ALA A 220 -19.73 0.23 3.54
N CYS A 221 -18.80 1.06 3.11
CA CYS A 221 -18.19 2.13 3.91
C CYS A 221 -18.00 3.37 3.02
N PRO A 222 -17.75 4.55 3.60
CA PRO A 222 -17.39 5.73 2.83
C PRO A 222 -16.22 5.44 1.90
N LEU A 223 -16.39 5.67 0.60
CA LEU A 223 -15.41 5.38 -0.42
C LEU A 223 -15.10 6.62 -1.24
N PHE A 224 -13.85 7.06 -1.19
CA PHE A 224 -13.32 8.11 -2.04
C PHE A 224 -12.37 7.52 -3.07
N ALA A 225 -12.36 8.07 -4.28
CA ALA A 225 -11.43 7.66 -5.33
C ALA A 225 -10.77 8.90 -5.96
N ILE A 226 -9.46 8.87 -6.10
CA ILE A 226 -8.70 9.89 -6.83
C ILE A 226 -8.19 9.26 -8.11
N GLU A 227 -8.64 9.79 -9.24
CA GLU A 227 -8.07 9.49 -10.55
C GLU A 227 -7.09 10.60 -10.94
N SER A 228 -5.87 10.23 -11.23
CA SER A 228 -4.82 11.19 -11.58
C SER A 228 -3.84 10.62 -12.60
N ASN A 229 -3.35 11.46 -13.48
CA ASN A 229 -2.27 11.13 -14.41
C ASN A 229 -0.86 11.50 -13.86
N GLY A 230 -0.76 11.85 -12.58
CA GLY A 230 0.51 12.06 -11.90
C GLY A 230 0.61 13.31 -11.03
N ALA A 231 0.80 14.49 -11.58
CA ALA A 231 1.30 15.63 -10.82
C ALA A 231 0.35 16.20 -9.72
N ASP A 232 -0.95 15.95 -9.84
CA ASP A 232 -1.97 16.58 -8.99
C ASP A 232 -2.56 15.65 -7.94
N PHE A 233 -2.10 14.40 -7.90
CA PHE A 233 -2.58 13.43 -6.94
C PHE A 233 -2.33 13.92 -5.50
N ASP A 234 -1.12 14.39 -5.22
CA ASP A 234 -0.71 14.81 -3.88
C ASP A 234 -1.58 15.98 -3.36
N GLU A 235 -1.96 16.90 -4.24
CA GLU A 235 -2.79 18.04 -3.85
C GLU A 235 -4.24 17.62 -3.57
N LEU A 236 -4.84 16.77 -4.41
CA LEU A 236 -6.18 16.23 -4.17
C LEU A 236 -6.20 15.34 -2.95
N PHE A 237 -5.17 14.51 -2.77
CA PHE A 237 -5.04 13.68 -1.59
C PHE A 237 -4.93 14.54 -0.32
N LYS A 238 -4.11 15.59 -0.34
CA LYS A 238 -3.99 16.50 0.79
C LYS A 238 -5.32 17.19 1.11
N LYS A 239 -6.05 17.68 0.10
CA LYS A 239 -7.38 18.28 0.30
C LYS A 239 -8.36 17.31 0.94
N LEU A 240 -8.36 16.05 0.52
CA LEU A 240 -9.18 15.01 1.15
C LEU A 240 -8.71 14.73 2.58
N TRP A 241 -7.41 14.56 2.79
CA TRP A 241 -6.81 14.29 4.10
C TRP A 241 -7.19 15.35 5.13
N ASP A 242 -7.08 16.62 4.78
CA ASP A 242 -7.36 17.74 5.68
C ASP A 242 -8.85 17.83 6.09
N GLN A 243 -9.75 17.11 5.41
CA GLN A 243 -11.18 17.04 5.71
C GLN A 243 -11.60 15.77 6.46
N LEU A 244 -10.71 14.78 6.56
CA LEU A 244 -11.05 13.54 7.26
C LEU A 244 -10.97 13.73 8.78
N PRO A 245 -11.92 13.17 9.55
CA PRO A 245 -11.92 13.30 11.00
C PRO A 245 -10.74 12.54 11.62
N ILE A 246 -10.07 13.17 12.56
CA ILE A 246 -9.00 12.59 13.38
C ILE A 246 -9.39 12.82 14.84
N SER A 247 -9.44 11.76 15.65
CA SER A 247 -9.68 11.86 17.09
C SER A 247 -8.43 12.38 17.80
N SER A 248 -8.58 12.97 19.00
CA SER A 248 -7.49 13.58 19.78
C SER A 248 -6.35 12.61 20.12
N GLU A 249 -6.63 11.31 20.18
CA GLU A 249 -5.66 10.27 20.50
C GLU A 249 -5.04 9.61 19.25
N GLU A 250 -5.44 10.07 18.06
CA GLU A 250 -5.03 9.51 16.79
C GLU A 250 -4.10 10.47 16.03
N TRP A 251 -3.11 9.94 15.30
CA TRP A 251 -2.20 10.76 14.50
C TRP A 251 -2.50 10.74 13.00
N GLU A 252 -3.50 9.93 12.58
CA GLU A 252 -4.07 9.97 11.23
C GLU A 252 -5.52 9.48 11.20
N PRO A 253 -6.28 9.82 10.15
CA PRO A 253 -7.65 9.36 9.99
C PRO A 253 -7.75 7.83 9.92
N LYS A 254 -8.86 7.27 10.37
CA LYS A 254 -9.18 5.84 10.19
C LYS A 254 -9.48 5.53 8.74
N MET A 255 -8.50 5.04 8.01
CA MET A 255 -8.67 4.70 6.60
C MET A 255 -7.78 3.54 6.15
N ASN A 256 -8.16 2.94 5.02
CA ASN A 256 -7.32 2.09 4.20
C ASN A 256 -7.26 2.66 2.77
N ILE A 257 -6.13 2.48 2.08
CA ILE A 257 -5.91 2.96 0.72
C ILE A 257 -5.60 1.76 -0.18
N PHE A 258 -6.14 1.77 -1.40
CA PHE A 258 -5.95 0.73 -2.40
C PHE A 258 -5.58 1.34 -3.76
#